data_948d2fd79b6d72668510c7d0382bc629
#
_entry.id   948d2fd79b6d72668510c7d0382bc629
#
_cell.length_a   1.000
_cell.length_b   1.000
_cell.length_c   1.000
_cell.angle_alpha   90.00
_cell.angle_beta   90.00
_cell.angle_gamma   90.00
#
_symmetry.space_group_name_H-M   'P 1'
#
loop_
_entity.id
_entity.type
_entity.pdbx_description
1 polymer ?
#
loop_
_entity_poly.entity_id
_entity_poly.type
_entity_poly.pdbx_seq_one_letter_code
_entity_poly.pdbx_strand_id
1 'polypeptide(L)'
;LFREFQFDDGVPDTNRLLTPEQIAEMEADTTIRWEGSEVEFTRALIDATLQHAGYSETLIDRYAQNWDIERIALLDRILLRMAIAELITFPEIPPKVTINEILELAKRFSTDKSNLFINGVMDSVYEELQKAGSIQKTGRGLLDS
;
A
#
# COMPACT_ATOMS: atom_id res chain seq x y z
N LEU A 1 7.00 9.70 16.01
CA LEU A 1 6.34 10.75 15.22
C LEU A 1 4.86 10.46 14.97
N PHE A 2 4.25 9.56 15.77
CA PHE A 2 2.81 9.33 15.81
C PHE A 2 2.30 9.74 17.19
N ARG A 3 2.54 11.01 17.53
CA ARG A 3 1.85 11.65 18.64
C ARG A 3 0.48 12.05 18.12
N GLU A 4 -0.54 11.48 18.75
CA GLU A 4 -1.90 12.01 18.87
C GLU A 4 -2.28 13.03 17.79
N PHE A 5 -2.84 12.55 16.70
CA PHE A 5 -3.66 13.39 15.85
C PHE A 5 -4.95 13.64 16.63
N GLN A 6 -4.95 14.64 17.48
CA GLN A 6 -6.18 15.25 17.94
C GLN A 6 -6.71 16.11 16.81
N PHE A 7 -7.67 15.59 16.07
CA PHE A 7 -8.53 16.42 15.27
C PHE A 7 -9.49 17.14 16.22
N ASP A 8 -9.15 18.36 16.60
CA ASP A 8 -10.10 19.29 17.19
C ASP A 8 -10.81 20.02 16.04
N ASP A 9 -11.73 19.31 15.42
CA ASP A 9 -12.48 19.75 14.25
C ASP A 9 -13.87 20.28 14.61
N GLY A 10 -14.10 20.60 15.88
CA GLY A 10 -15.38 21.17 16.30
C GLY A 10 -16.60 20.28 16.01
N VAL A 11 -16.37 18.97 15.81
CA VAL A 11 -17.44 17.99 15.65
C VAL A 11 -18.23 17.95 16.94
N PRO A 12 -19.56 18.15 16.91
CA PRO A 12 -20.36 18.05 18.12
C PRO A 12 -20.15 16.68 18.74
N ASP A 13 -19.93 16.70 20.06
CA ASP A 13 -19.64 15.54 20.89
C ASP A 13 -20.51 14.31 20.54
N THR A 14 -20.00 13.45 19.67
CA THR A 14 -20.64 12.21 19.25
C THR A 14 -20.61 11.14 20.34
N ASN A 15 -19.92 11.40 21.46
CA ASN A 15 -19.90 10.54 22.64
C ASN A 15 -21.28 10.32 23.30
N ARG A 16 -22.30 11.10 22.89
CA ARG A 16 -23.68 10.88 23.32
C ARG A 16 -24.42 9.75 22.64
N LEU A 17 -23.85 9.20 21.55
CA LEU A 17 -24.48 8.13 20.75
C LEU A 17 -23.94 6.74 21.09
N LEU A 18 -22.85 6.63 21.82
CA LEU A 18 -22.24 5.36 22.19
C LEU A 18 -22.43 5.07 23.68
N THR A 19 -22.74 3.82 24.01
CA THR A 19 -22.78 3.36 25.39
C THR A 19 -21.37 3.27 25.96
N PRO A 20 -21.21 3.36 27.33
CA PRO A 20 -19.89 3.15 27.95
C PRO A 20 -19.25 1.81 27.59
N GLU A 21 -20.06 0.78 27.34
CA GLU A 21 -19.60 -0.55 26.91
C GLU A 21 -19.05 -0.52 25.47
N GLN A 22 -19.72 0.19 24.56
CA GLN A 22 -19.25 0.38 23.18
C GLN A 22 -17.98 1.22 23.13
N ILE A 23 -17.86 2.24 24.00
CA ILE A 23 -16.63 3.03 24.13
C ILE A 23 -15.50 2.14 24.65
N ALA A 24 -15.75 1.30 25.66
CA ALA A 24 -14.76 0.37 26.19
C ALA A 24 -14.34 -0.69 25.18
N GLU A 25 -15.24 -1.16 24.30
CA GLU A 25 -14.90 -2.04 23.17
C GLU A 25 -14.03 -1.34 22.13
N MET A 26 -14.28 -0.07 21.84
CA MET A 26 -13.45 0.73 20.93
C MET A 26 -12.08 1.06 21.54
N GLU A 27 -12.01 1.28 22.84
CA GLU A 27 -10.75 1.50 23.58
C GLU A 27 -9.97 0.20 23.83
N ALA A 28 -10.64 -0.95 23.76
CA ALA A 28 -10.01 -2.26 23.83
C ALA A 28 -9.33 -2.67 22.53
N ASP A 29 -9.26 -1.78 21.54
CA ASP A 29 -8.41 -1.99 20.38
C ASP A 29 -6.99 -2.24 20.87
N THR A 30 -6.55 -3.46 20.64
CA THR A 30 -5.24 -3.95 21.04
C THR A 30 -4.18 -2.93 20.66
N THR A 31 -3.48 -2.42 21.64
CA THR A 31 -2.32 -1.56 21.43
C THR A 31 -1.41 -2.24 20.41
N ILE A 32 -1.29 -1.68 19.20
CA ILE A 32 -0.40 -2.22 18.17
C ILE A 32 1.01 -2.15 18.75
N ARG A 33 1.56 -3.30 19.10
CA ARG A 33 2.95 -3.41 19.52
C ARG A 33 3.79 -3.60 18.28
N TRP A 34 4.52 -2.56 17.93
CA TRP A 34 5.48 -2.63 16.84
C TRP A 34 6.74 -3.32 17.33
N GLU A 35 7.13 -4.38 16.67
CA GLU A 35 8.48 -4.94 16.82
C GLU A 35 9.50 -4.08 16.07
N GLY A 36 10.77 -4.09 16.54
CA GLY A 36 11.82 -3.26 15.93
C GLY A 36 12.01 -3.53 14.44
N SER A 37 11.92 -4.81 14.04
CA SER A 37 12.01 -5.23 12.63
C SER A 37 10.87 -4.71 11.75
N GLU A 38 9.66 -4.61 12.29
CA GLU A 38 8.49 -4.08 11.57
C GLU A 38 8.62 -2.58 11.34
N VAL A 39 9.14 -1.85 12.34
CA VAL A 39 9.41 -0.41 12.22
C VAL A 39 10.50 -0.16 11.17
N GLU A 40 11.56 -0.95 11.18
CA GLU A 40 12.64 -0.83 10.19
C GLU A 40 12.16 -1.13 8.77
N PHE A 41 11.37 -2.19 8.59
CA PHE A 41 10.77 -2.52 7.29
C PHE A 41 9.85 -1.39 6.80
N THR A 42 8.95 -0.91 7.66
CA THR A 42 8.03 0.17 7.32
C THR A 42 8.78 1.43 6.90
N ARG A 43 9.81 1.81 7.62
CA ARG A 43 10.65 2.95 7.28
C ARG A 43 11.35 2.76 5.93
N ALA A 44 11.95 1.59 5.72
CA ALA A 44 12.62 1.27 4.47
C ALA A 44 11.67 1.28 3.28
N LEU A 45 10.43 0.79 3.45
CA LEU A 45 9.40 0.83 2.40
C LEU A 45 8.96 2.26 2.08
N ILE A 46 8.78 3.11 3.08
CA ILE A 46 8.45 4.53 2.88
C ILE A 46 9.57 5.23 2.12
N ASP A 47 10.81 5.05 2.55
CA ASP A 47 11.99 5.66 1.91
C ASP A 47 12.13 5.20 0.45
N ALA A 48 11.98 3.90 0.19
CA ALA A 48 12.00 3.35 -1.16
C ALA A 48 10.86 3.91 -2.03
N THR A 49 9.65 4.04 -1.47
CA THR A 49 8.48 4.60 -2.17
C THR A 49 8.72 6.05 -2.58
N LEU A 50 9.31 6.85 -1.71
CA LEU A 50 9.66 8.24 -2.00
C LEU A 50 10.80 8.33 -3.02
N GLN A 51 11.83 7.50 -2.88
CA GLN A 51 12.99 7.47 -3.76
C GLN A 51 12.60 7.09 -5.20
N HIS A 52 11.71 6.14 -5.37
CA HIS A 52 11.26 5.67 -6.69
C HIS A 52 9.99 6.37 -7.19
N ALA A 53 9.52 7.43 -6.53
CA ALA A 53 8.25 8.08 -6.84
C ALA A 53 8.13 8.51 -8.31
N GLY A 54 9.13 9.18 -8.86
CA GLY A 54 9.09 9.67 -10.24
C GLY A 54 9.03 8.53 -11.28
N TYR A 55 9.80 7.48 -11.07
CA TYR A 55 9.78 6.32 -11.95
C TYR A 55 8.45 5.56 -11.85
N SER A 56 7.96 5.36 -10.64
CA SER A 56 6.67 4.71 -10.40
C SER A 56 5.51 5.48 -11.07
N GLU A 57 5.49 6.80 -10.97
CA GLU A 57 4.48 7.62 -11.64
C GLU A 57 4.51 7.46 -13.15
N THR A 58 5.69 7.40 -13.75
CA THR A 58 5.83 7.17 -15.19
C THR A 58 5.22 5.84 -15.63
N LEU A 59 5.44 4.77 -14.85
CA LEU A 59 4.86 3.45 -15.11
C LEU A 59 3.33 3.45 -14.92
N ILE A 60 2.87 4.03 -13.81
CA ILE A 60 1.45 4.10 -13.48
C ILE A 60 0.70 4.85 -14.58
N ASP A 61 1.15 6.03 -14.96
CA ASP A 61 0.48 6.85 -15.97
C ASP A 61 0.47 6.15 -17.35
N ARG A 62 1.53 5.42 -17.70
CA ARG A 62 1.61 4.65 -18.93
C ARG A 62 0.56 3.56 -19.00
N TYR A 63 0.42 2.76 -17.96
CA TYR A 63 -0.48 1.61 -17.95
C TYR A 63 -1.92 1.96 -17.55
N ALA A 64 -2.11 3.07 -16.84
CA ALA A 64 -3.44 3.58 -16.54
C ALA A 64 -4.22 4.02 -17.79
N GLN A 65 -3.52 4.38 -18.88
CA GLN A 65 -4.16 4.76 -20.17
C GLN A 65 -5.02 3.64 -20.77
N ASN A 66 -4.75 2.40 -20.41
CA ASN A 66 -5.52 1.24 -20.87
C ASN A 66 -6.86 1.08 -20.13
N TRP A 67 -7.12 1.93 -19.16
CA TRP A 67 -8.30 1.88 -18.32
C TRP A 67 -9.20 3.10 -18.57
N ASP A 68 -10.51 2.85 -18.65
CA ASP A 68 -11.51 3.91 -18.77
C ASP A 68 -11.77 4.56 -17.40
N ILE A 69 -10.80 5.35 -16.95
CA ILE A 69 -10.88 6.11 -15.71
C ILE A 69 -10.48 7.55 -15.98
N GLU A 70 -11.32 8.47 -15.58
CA GLU A 70 -11.01 9.91 -15.69
C GLU A 70 -9.87 10.32 -14.76
N ARG A 71 -9.81 9.70 -13.58
CA ARG A 71 -8.85 10.04 -12.55
C ARG A 71 -8.56 8.85 -11.64
N ILE A 72 -7.28 8.57 -11.43
CA ILE A 72 -6.83 7.57 -10.46
C ILE A 72 -7.07 8.10 -9.04
N ALA A 73 -7.72 7.31 -8.19
CA ALA A 73 -7.88 7.64 -6.78
C ALA A 73 -6.50 7.79 -6.10
N LEU A 74 -6.38 8.76 -5.20
CA LEU A 74 -5.11 9.03 -4.51
C LEU A 74 -4.58 7.79 -3.79
N LEU A 75 -5.45 7.04 -3.12
CA LEU A 75 -5.07 5.83 -2.42
C LEU A 75 -4.54 4.76 -3.38
N ASP A 76 -5.21 4.54 -4.52
CA ASP A 76 -4.76 3.57 -5.52
C ASP A 76 -3.37 3.92 -6.06
N ARG A 77 -3.13 5.21 -6.30
CA ARG A 77 -1.82 5.71 -6.72
C ARG A 77 -0.74 5.48 -5.67
N ILE A 78 -1.04 5.71 -4.39
CA ILE A 78 -0.13 5.44 -3.28
C ILE A 78 0.19 3.94 -3.20
N LEU A 79 -0.82 3.09 -3.25
CA LEU A 79 -0.65 1.64 -3.19
C LEU A 79 0.20 1.11 -4.36
N LEU A 80 -0.05 1.58 -5.57
CA LEU A 80 0.76 1.24 -6.74
C LEU A 80 2.22 1.65 -6.59
N ARG A 81 2.48 2.88 -6.10
CA ARG A 81 3.85 3.36 -5.85
C ARG A 81 4.58 2.51 -4.82
N MET A 82 3.89 2.14 -3.74
CA MET A 82 4.44 1.25 -2.70
C MET A 82 4.80 -0.12 -3.27
N ALA A 83 3.89 -0.73 -4.04
CA ALA A 83 4.12 -2.03 -4.65
C ALA A 83 5.31 -2.01 -5.64
N ILE A 84 5.40 -1.00 -6.49
CA ILE A 84 6.51 -0.85 -7.45
C ILE A 84 7.84 -0.70 -6.71
N ALA A 85 7.88 0.14 -5.68
CA ALA A 85 9.09 0.32 -4.86
C ALA A 85 9.52 -0.98 -4.17
N GLU A 86 8.57 -1.74 -3.63
CA GLU A 86 8.83 -3.03 -2.98
C GLU A 86 9.37 -4.05 -3.98
N LEU A 87 8.78 -4.14 -5.17
CA LEU A 87 9.27 -5.04 -6.22
C LEU A 87 10.74 -4.80 -6.57
N ILE A 88 11.14 -3.53 -6.65
CA ILE A 88 12.49 -3.12 -7.05
C ILE A 88 13.49 -3.25 -5.91
N THR A 89 13.09 -2.87 -4.70
CA THR A 89 14.02 -2.63 -3.58
C THR A 89 14.21 -3.84 -2.67
N PHE A 90 13.21 -4.72 -2.55
CA PHE A 90 13.24 -5.84 -1.60
C PHE A 90 13.39 -7.20 -2.31
N PRO A 91 14.63 -7.66 -2.49
CA PRO A 91 14.89 -8.89 -3.25
C PRO A 91 14.37 -10.17 -2.58
N GLU A 92 14.18 -10.16 -1.27
CA GLU A 92 13.71 -11.32 -0.49
C GLU A 92 12.19 -11.50 -0.51
N ILE A 93 11.43 -10.49 -0.98
CA ILE A 93 9.98 -10.55 -1.05
C ILE A 93 9.56 -11.03 -2.45
N PRO A 94 8.83 -12.18 -2.53
CA PRO A 94 8.33 -12.67 -3.81
C PRO A 94 7.37 -11.65 -4.45
N PRO A 95 7.41 -11.47 -5.78
CA PRO A 95 6.48 -10.55 -6.47
C PRO A 95 5.01 -10.82 -6.21
N LYS A 96 4.61 -12.08 -6.15
CA LYS A 96 3.24 -12.45 -5.80
C LYS A 96 2.81 -11.98 -4.43
N VAL A 97 3.71 -12.02 -3.45
CA VAL A 97 3.43 -11.51 -2.10
C VAL A 97 3.17 -10.02 -2.15
N THR A 98 4.04 -9.26 -2.81
CA THR A 98 3.86 -7.81 -2.99
C THR A 98 2.50 -7.49 -3.62
N ILE A 99 2.16 -8.16 -4.73
CA ILE A 99 0.90 -7.92 -5.44
C ILE A 99 -0.30 -8.31 -4.58
N ASN A 100 -0.28 -9.47 -3.93
CA ASN A 100 -1.37 -9.92 -3.08
C ASN A 100 -1.60 -8.99 -1.89
N GLU A 101 -0.55 -8.55 -1.21
CA GLU A 101 -0.66 -7.64 -0.06
C GLU A 101 -1.26 -6.29 -0.47
N ILE A 102 -0.84 -5.75 -1.62
CA ILE A 102 -1.37 -4.47 -2.09
C ILE A 102 -2.86 -4.60 -2.50
N LEU A 103 -3.25 -5.74 -3.07
CA LEU A 103 -4.66 -6.01 -3.40
C LEU A 103 -5.52 -6.18 -2.15
N GLU A 104 -5.00 -6.81 -1.09
CA GLU A 104 -5.70 -6.89 0.20
C GLU A 104 -5.87 -5.50 0.84
N LEU A 105 -4.87 -4.63 0.76
CA LEU A 105 -5.00 -3.24 1.21
C LEU A 105 -6.03 -2.47 0.37
N ALA A 106 -6.06 -2.66 -0.94
CA ALA A 106 -7.04 -2.04 -1.82
C ALA A 106 -8.47 -2.49 -1.51
N LYS A 107 -8.69 -3.78 -1.26
CA LYS A 107 -9.99 -4.31 -0.82
C LYS A 107 -10.46 -3.68 0.49
N ARG A 108 -9.54 -3.44 1.40
CA ARG A 108 -9.83 -2.96 2.75
C ARG A 108 -10.11 -1.46 2.79
N PHE A 109 -9.41 -0.68 1.99
CA PHE A 109 -9.38 0.78 2.09
C PHE A 109 -9.83 1.51 0.83
N SER A 110 -10.05 0.81 -0.28
CA SER A 110 -10.48 1.41 -1.54
C SER A 110 -11.78 0.76 -2.06
N THR A 111 -12.03 0.79 -3.35
CA THR A 111 -13.26 0.28 -3.97
C THR A 111 -13.03 -1.05 -4.70
N ASP A 112 -14.09 -1.80 -5.00
CA ASP A 112 -13.99 -3.03 -5.80
C ASP A 112 -13.40 -2.76 -7.19
N LYS A 113 -13.74 -1.62 -7.79
CA LYS A 113 -13.15 -1.18 -9.06
C LYS A 113 -11.66 -0.92 -8.97
N SER A 114 -11.21 -0.37 -7.83
CA SER A 114 -9.79 -0.14 -7.54
C SER A 114 -9.00 -1.44 -7.52
N ASN A 115 -9.56 -2.50 -6.97
CA ASN A 115 -8.90 -3.79 -6.91
C ASN A 115 -8.59 -4.34 -8.32
N LEU A 116 -9.54 -4.29 -9.23
CA LEU A 116 -9.34 -4.70 -10.63
C LEU A 116 -8.33 -3.81 -11.35
N PHE A 117 -8.41 -2.50 -11.14
CA PHE A 117 -7.50 -1.54 -11.73
C PHE A 117 -6.06 -1.76 -11.25
N ILE A 118 -5.85 -1.84 -9.94
CA ILE A 118 -4.53 -2.05 -9.35
C ILE A 118 -3.93 -3.38 -9.85
N ASN A 119 -4.72 -4.46 -9.88
CA ASN A 119 -4.25 -5.74 -10.37
C ASN A 119 -3.77 -5.65 -11.82
N GLY A 120 -4.58 -5.09 -12.71
CA GLY A 120 -4.23 -4.99 -14.12
C GLY A 120 -3.03 -4.07 -14.40
N VAL A 121 -2.89 -2.96 -13.66
CA VAL A 121 -1.70 -2.10 -13.76
C VAL A 121 -0.47 -2.83 -13.26
N MET A 122 -0.57 -3.53 -12.11
CA MET A 122 0.56 -4.26 -11.54
C MET A 122 1.04 -5.41 -12.41
N ASP A 123 0.14 -6.14 -13.08
CA ASP A 123 0.52 -7.18 -14.04
C ASP A 123 1.38 -6.61 -15.17
N SER A 124 0.97 -5.50 -15.75
CA SER A 124 1.70 -4.84 -16.83
C SER A 124 3.03 -4.25 -16.37
N VAL A 125 3.04 -3.62 -15.20
CA VAL A 125 4.26 -3.07 -14.58
C VAL A 125 5.25 -4.19 -14.26
N TYR A 126 4.78 -5.27 -13.67
CA TYR A 126 5.63 -6.41 -13.34
C TYR A 126 6.31 -7.01 -14.58
N GLU A 127 5.57 -7.20 -15.66
CA GLU A 127 6.14 -7.67 -16.94
C GLU A 127 7.22 -6.71 -17.48
N GLU A 128 6.98 -5.39 -17.44
CA GLU A 128 7.97 -4.40 -17.90
C GLU A 128 9.23 -4.45 -17.05
N LEU A 129 9.08 -4.42 -15.74
CA LEU A 129 10.20 -4.47 -14.79
C LEU A 129 11.01 -5.76 -14.92
N GLN A 130 10.34 -6.88 -15.18
CA GLN A 130 10.98 -8.17 -15.40
C GLN A 130 11.79 -8.17 -16.70
N LYS A 131 11.22 -7.70 -17.80
CA LYS A 131 11.89 -7.58 -19.11
C LYS A 131 13.08 -6.61 -19.06
N ALA A 132 12.97 -5.54 -18.27
CA ALA A 132 14.03 -4.56 -18.07
C ALA A 132 15.15 -5.07 -17.12
N GLY A 133 14.99 -6.21 -16.46
CA GLY A 133 15.93 -6.73 -15.47
C GLY A 133 15.98 -5.88 -14.18
N SER A 134 14.96 -5.07 -13.94
CA SER A 134 14.86 -4.18 -12.77
C SER A 134 14.45 -4.92 -11.50
N ILE A 135 13.91 -6.12 -11.61
CA ILE A 135 13.54 -6.98 -10.50
C ILE A 135 14.63 -8.03 -10.32
N GLN A 136 15.34 -7.93 -9.21
CA GLN A 136 16.35 -8.93 -8.82
C GLN A 136 15.90 -9.60 -7.53
N LYS A 137 15.42 -10.84 -7.63
CA LYS A 137 14.96 -11.61 -6.49
C LYS A 137 16.00 -12.62 -6.04
N THR A 138 16.12 -12.79 -4.72
CA THR A 138 17.07 -13.70 -4.07
C THR A 138 16.37 -14.50 -2.97
N GLY A 139 16.90 -15.66 -2.62
CA GLY A 139 16.37 -16.46 -1.52
C GLY A 139 14.88 -16.74 -1.64
N ARG A 140 14.09 -16.34 -0.64
CA ARG A 140 12.62 -16.49 -0.64
C ARG A 140 11.93 -15.69 -1.73
N GLY A 141 12.54 -14.60 -2.22
CA GLY A 141 12.02 -13.81 -3.32
C GLY A 141 11.92 -14.56 -4.65
N LEU A 142 12.61 -15.69 -4.79
CA LEU A 142 12.53 -16.56 -5.97
C LEU A 142 11.35 -17.54 -5.91
N LEU A 143 10.66 -17.64 -4.78
CA LEU A 143 9.47 -18.47 -4.66
C LEU A 143 8.35 -17.84 -5.49
N ASP A 144 7.83 -18.63 -6.41
CA ASP A 144 6.72 -18.21 -7.31
C ASP A 144 7.06 -17.08 -8.30
N SER A 145 8.32 -16.91 -8.62
CA SER A 145 8.71 -16.04 -9.74
C SER A 145 8.46 -16.71 -11.09
#